data_fda7067cdd7ab3ba86bf3265dc2e1a56
#
_entry.id   fda7067cdd7ab3ba86bf3265dc2e1a56
#
_cell.length_a   1.000
_cell.length_b   1.000
_cell.length_c   1.000
_cell.angle_alpha   90.00
_cell.angle_beta   90.00
_cell.angle_gamma   90.00
#
_symmetry.space_group_name_H-M   'P 1'
#
loop_
_entity.id
_entity.type
_entity.pdbx_description
1 polymer ?
#
loop_
_entity_poly.entity_id
_entity_poly.type
_entity_poly.pdbx_seq_one_letter_code
_entity_poly.pdbx_strand_id
1 'polypeptide(L)'
;MTMDRWNVGVLLFDGVALLDVAGPFDVLTRARLEPGVESRLAEDGALFDVFTVAKTTAPVTATGGIVLVPRHSFQDVPRIDLLLVPGGFGTRPILQDAETIDWIRRTAALARRTASVCTGALLLARAGLLDGRRATTHWGAFGLLASLAKDVTVDREARFVDDGVMTSAGVASGLDLALHIV
;
A
#
# COMPACT_ATOMS: atom_id res chain seq x y z
N MET A 1 27.66 2.31 10.73
CA MET A 1 26.33 2.93 10.99
C MET A 1 25.30 1.95 10.47
N THR A 2 24.59 1.25 11.35
CA THR A 2 23.43 0.46 10.94
C THR A 2 22.35 1.44 10.48
N MET A 3 22.07 1.48 9.18
CA MET A 3 20.93 2.23 8.68
C MET A 3 19.66 1.63 9.27
N ASP A 4 18.78 2.49 9.78
CA ASP A 4 17.47 2.08 10.32
C ASP A 4 16.65 1.47 9.20
N ARG A 5 16.40 0.17 9.27
CA ARG A 5 15.58 -0.59 8.34
C ARG A 5 14.14 -0.12 8.46
N TRP A 6 13.49 0.23 7.34
CA TRP A 6 12.10 0.68 7.39
C TRP A 6 11.14 -0.47 7.49
N ASN A 7 10.19 -0.36 8.39
CA ASN A 7 9.06 -1.27 8.50
C ASN A 7 7.99 -0.93 7.46
N VAL A 8 7.70 -1.86 6.56
CA VAL A 8 6.68 -1.71 5.52
C VAL A 8 5.48 -2.58 5.83
N GLY A 9 4.37 -1.97 6.18
CA GLY A 9 3.11 -2.65 6.40
C GLY A 9 2.24 -2.66 5.14
N VAL A 10 1.95 -3.84 4.60
CA VAL A 10 1.07 -4.04 3.45
C VAL A 10 -0.30 -4.49 3.95
N LEU A 11 -1.33 -3.66 3.74
CA LEU A 11 -2.69 -3.95 4.19
C LEU A 11 -3.28 -5.12 3.41
N LEU A 12 -3.89 -6.07 4.12
CA LEU A 12 -4.64 -7.17 3.53
C LEU A 12 -6.12 -7.11 3.94
N PHE A 13 -6.98 -7.54 3.03
CA PHE A 13 -8.43 -7.67 3.23
C PHE A 13 -9.02 -8.62 2.19
N ASP A 14 -10.20 -9.16 2.45
CA ASP A 14 -10.90 -10.03 1.50
C ASP A 14 -11.19 -9.30 0.18
N GLY A 15 -10.92 -9.96 -0.94
CA GLY A 15 -11.05 -9.38 -2.27
C GLY A 15 -9.93 -8.42 -2.66
N VAL A 16 -8.80 -8.43 -1.96
CA VAL A 16 -7.59 -7.69 -2.36
C VAL A 16 -7.07 -8.21 -3.71
N ALA A 17 -6.55 -7.34 -4.56
CA ALA A 17 -5.89 -7.74 -5.79
C ALA A 17 -4.50 -8.28 -5.49
N LEU A 18 -4.25 -9.55 -5.82
CA LEU A 18 -3.01 -10.22 -5.46
C LEU A 18 -1.76 -9.50 -5.97
N LEU A 19 -1.76 -9.02 -7.21
CA LEU A 19 -0.59 -8.36 -7.79
C LEU A 19 -0.29 -7.01 -7.11
N ASP A 20 -1.32 -6.31 -6.63
CA ASP A 20 -1.16 -5.05 -5.90
C ASP A 20 -0.46 -5.26 -4.53
N VAL A 21 -0.53 -6.49 -4.01
CA VAL A 21 0.18 -6.94 -2.79
C VAL A 21 1.55 -7.50 -3.17
N ALA A 22 1.56 -8.58 -3.96
CA ALA A 22 2.76 -9.39 -4.19
C ALA A 22 3.84 -8.63 -4.97
N GLY A 23 3.46 -7.78 -5.93
CA GLY A 23 4.40 -7.00 -6.73
C GLY A 23 5.27 -6.06 -5.89
N PRO A 24 4.68 -5.08 -5.20
CA PRO A 24 5.43 -4.19 -4.32
C PRO A 24 6.12 -4.94 -3.17
N PHE A 25 5.48 -5.96 -2.61
CA PHE A 25 6.07 -6.78 -1.54
C PHE A 25 7.40 -7.40 -1.98
N ASP A 26 7.43 -8.05 -3.16
CA ASP A 26 8.64 -8.71 -3.66
C ASP A 26 9.73 -7.70 -4.02
N VAL A 27 9.39 -6.57 -4.66
CA VAL A 27 10.35 -5.50 -4.99
C VAL A 27 11.00 -4.95 -3.73
N LEU A 28 10.22 -4.56 -2.73
CA LEU A 28 10.72 -3.96 -1.49
C LEU A 28 11.51 -4.96 -0.65
N THR A 29 11.07 -6.22 -0.57
CA THR A 29 11.80 -7.27 0.16
C THR A 29 13.18 -7.53 -0.43
N ARG A 30 13.37 -7.34 -1.75
CA ARG A 30 14.65 -7.55 -2.45
C ARG A 30 15.57 -6.35 -2.47
N ALA A 31 15.12 -5.18 -2.08
CA ALA A 31 15.92 -3.97 -2.06
C ALA A 31 17.10 -4.09 -1.08
N ARG A 32 18.31 -3.80 -1.57
CA ARG A 32 19.56 -3.89 -0.80
C ARG A 32 20.41 -2.63 -0.99
N LEU A 33 21.22 -2.32 0.02
CA LEU A 33 22.17 -1.22 -0.03
C LEU A 33 23.31 -1.48 -1.03
N GLU A 34 23.77 -2.72 -1.07
CA GLU A 34 24.89 -3.12 -1.92
C GLU A 34 24.41 -3.94 -3.10
N PRO A 35 24.96 -3.70 -4.31
CA PRO A 35 24.61 -4.51 -5.48
C PRO A 35 25.24 -5.91 -5.38
N GLY A 36 24.61 -6.88 -6.01
CA GLY A 36 25.19 -8.23 -6.17
C GLY A 36 24.23 -9.35 -5.78
N VAL A 37 24.54 -10.56 -6.22
CA VAL A 37 23.70 -11.74 -5.96
C VAL A 37 23.76 -12.14 -4.50
N GLU A 38 24.95 -12.10 -3.88
CA GLU A 38 25.15 -12.49 -2.49
C GLU A 38 24.42 -11.57 -1.52
N SER A 39 24.39 -10.26 -1.78
CA SER A 39 23.64 -9.31 -0.97
C SER A 39 22.14 -9.57 -0.94
N ARG A 40 21.60 -10.16 -2.00
CA ARG A 40 20.18 -10.56 -2.08
C ARG A 40 19.85 -11.81 -1.26
N LEU A 41 20.83 -12.64 -0.97
CA LEU A 41 20.68 -13.87 -0.18
C LEU A 41 20.90 -13.61 1.31
N ALA A 42 21.56 -12.52 1.67
CA ALA A 42 21.80 -12.12 3.05
C ALA A 42 20.66 -11.21 3.55
N GLU A 43 20.26 -11.38 4.80
CA GLU A 43 19.32 -10.45 5.45
C GLU A 43 20.01 -9.12 5.81
N ASP A 44 21.33 -9.14 5.99
CA ASP A 44 22.13 -7.96 6.20
C ASP A 44 22.07 -7.04 4.98
N GLY A 45 21.88 -5.75 5.21
CA GLY A 45 21.77 -4.76 4.13
C GLY A 45 20.38 -4.65 3.48
N ALA A 46 19.35 -5.36 3.97
CA ALA A 46 17.98 -5.12 3.55
C ALA A 46 17.51 -3.73 3.98
N LEU A 47 16.93 -2.98 3.02
CA LEU A 47 16.40 -1.63 3.28
C LEU A 47 15.08 -1.67 4.04
N PHE A 48 14.29 -2.72 3.82
CA PHE A 48 12.93 -2.83 4.33
C PHE A 48 12.71 -4.15 5.08
N ASP A 49 11.95 -4.10 6.17
CA ASP A 49 11.24 -5.25 6.76
C ASP A 49 9.79 -5.18 6.29
N VAL A 50 9.44 -6.02 5.32
CA VAL A 50 8.12 -6.01 4.70
C VAL A 50 7.23 -7.07 5.32
N PHE A 51 6.07 -6.68 5.80
CA PHE A 51 5.10 -7.60 6.39
C PHE A 51 3.66 -7.25 6.00
N THR A 52 2.80 -8.23 6.12
CA THR A 52 1.37 -8.08 5.88
C THR A 52 0.61 -7.80 7.17
N VAL A 53 -0.40 -6.97 7.09
CA VAL A 53 -1.26 -6.58 8.22
C VAL A 53 -2.72 -6.56 7.79
N ALA A 54 -3.61 -7.06 8.65
CA ALA A 54 -5.05 -7.00 8.44
C ALA A 54 -5.78 -6.69 9.76
N LYS A 55 -7.09 -6.56 9.71
CA LYS A 55 -7.93 -6.33 10.89
C LYS A 55 -7.71 -7.40 11.97
N THR A 56 -7.55 -8.65 11.55
CA THR A 56 -7.18 -9.80 12.39
C THR A 56 -6.12 -10.64 11.67
N THR A 57 -5.56 -11.63 12.35
CA THR A 57 -4.64 -12.61 11.73
C THR A 57 -5.36 -13.77 11.03
N ALA A 58 -6.69 -13.74 10.93
CA ALA A 58 -7.44 -14.71 10.15
C ALA A 58 -7.06 -14.64 8.65
N PRO A 59 -7.02 -15.77 7.95
CA PRO A 59 -6.75 -15.79 6.52
C PRO A 59 -7.73 -14.91 5.73
N VAL A 60 -7.22 -14.19 4.73
CA VAL A 60 -8.02 -13.41 3.77
C VAL A 60 -7.93 -14.02 2.39
N THR A 61 -8.99 -13.92 1.61
CA THR A 61 -9.05 -14.45 0.25
C THR A 61 -8.89 -13.32 -0.75
N ALA A 62 -7.81 -13.34 -1.53
CA ALA A 62 -7.58 -12.40 -2.61
C ALA A 62 -8.53 -12.66 -3.79
N THR A 63 -8.69 -11.66 -4.66
CA THR A 63 -9.41 -11.83 -5.93
C THR A 63 -8.77 -12.97 -6.72
N GLY A 64 -9.59 -13.95 -7.15
CA GLY A 64 -9.10 -15.16 -7.82
C GLY A 64 -8.88 -16.36 -6.89
N GLY A 65 -9.12 -16.23 -5.57
CA GLY A 65 -9.21 -17.35 -4.63
C GLY A 65 -7.92 -17.73 -3.93
N ILE A 66 -6.82 -17.02 -4.14
CA ILE A 66 -5.58 -17.26 -3.36
C ILE A 66 -5.80 -16.77 -1.92
N VAL A 67 -5.43 -17.63 -0.97
CA VAL A 67 -5.54 -17.34 0.46
C VAL A 67 -4.22 -16.79 0.98
N LEU A 68 -4.28 -15.67 1.67
CA LEU A 68 -3.15 -15.00 2.31
C LEU A 68 -3.36 -14.99 3.83
N VAL A 69 -2.30 -15.25 4.58
CA VAL A 69 -2.32 -15.17 6.03
C VAL A 69 -1.59 -13.89 6.46
N PRO A 70 -2.28 -12.92 7.09
CA PRO A 70 -1.62 -11.73 7.62
C PRO A 70 -0.61 -12.09 8.70
N ARG A 71 0.56 -11.42 8.66
CA ARG A 71 1.58 -11.60 9.71
C ARG A 71 1.18 -10.92 11.02
N HIS A 72 0.49 -9.78 10.92
CA HIS A 72 0.05 -8.97 12.05
C HIS A 72 -1.41 -8.59 11.95
N SER A 73 -2.02 -8.33 13.09
CA SER A 73 -3.32 -7.66 13.20
C SER A 73 -3.16 -6.16 13.43
N PHE A 74 -4.25 -5.38 13.33
CA PHE A 74 -4.25 -3.95 13.67
C PHE A 74 -3.84 -3.66 15.11
N GLN A 75 -3.93 -4.67 15.99
CA GLN A 75 -3.68 -4.51 17.43
C GLN A 75 -2.24 -4.78 17.83
N ASP A 76 -1.53 -5.65 17.10
CA ASP A 76 -0.19 -6.12 17.44
C ASP A 76 0.89 -5.73 16.41
N VAL A 77 0.52 -4.97 15.40
CA VAL A 77 1.44 -4.54 14.35
C VAL A 77 2.54 -3.63 14.93
N PRO A 78 3.82 -3.84 14.56
CA PRO A 78 4.89 -2.92 14.94
C PRO A 78 4.69 -1.55 14.26
N ARG A 79 5.48 -0.55 14.68
CA ARG A 79 5.49 0.74 14.02
C ARG A 79 5.73 0.56 12.51
N ILE A 80 4.89 1.20 11.70
CA ILE A 80 5.00 1.21 10.24
C ILE A 80 5.65 2.51 9.81
N ASP A 81 6.74 2.44 9.03
CA ASP A 81 7.39 3.58 8.42
C ASP A 81 6.84 3.87 7.02
N LEU A 82 6.47 2.82 6.28
CA LEU A 82 5.76 2.91 4.99
C LEU A 82 4.48 2.09 5.04
N LEU A 83 3.33 2.75 4.95
CA LEU A 83 2.04 2.09 4.79
C LEU A 83 1.74 1.91 3.30
N LEU A 84 1.54 0.67 2.85
CA LEU A 84 1.10 0.32 1.50
C LEU A 84 -0.34 -0.20 1.54
N VAL A 85 -1.23 0.48 0.80
CA VAL A 85 -2.66 0.14 0.70
C VAL A 85 -2.97 -0.36 -0.72
N PRO A 86 -3.10 -1.68 -0.92
CA PRO A 86 -3.44 -2.27 -2.22
C PRO A 86 -4.91 -2.06 -2.59
N GLY A 87 -5.23 -2.30 -3.86
CA GLY A 87 -6.59 -2.29 -4.36
C GLY A 87 -7.24 -3.66 -4.43
N GLY A 88 -8.27 -3.75 -5.25
CA GLY A 88 -9.09 -4.93 -5.44
C GLY A 88 -10.57 -4.65 -5.23
N PHE A 89 -11.43 -5.62 -5.55
CA PHE A 89 -12.89 -5.48 -5.37
C PHE A 89 -13.29 -5.29 -3.91
N GLY A 90 -12.49 -5.82 -2.97
CA GLY A 90 -12.69 -5.68 -1.52
C GLY A 90 -12.57 -4.25 -1.00
N THR A 91 -12.01 -3.31 -1.76
CA THR A 91 -11.98 -1.88 -1.34
C THR A 91 -13.38 -1.29 -1.16
N ARG A 92 -14.36 -1.74 -1.93
CA ARG A 92 -15.73 -1.20 -1.89
C ARG A 92 -16.44 -1.42 -0.55
N PRO A 93 -16.53 -2.64 0.02
CA PRO A 93 -17.07 -2.82 1.36
C PRO A 93 -16.25 -2.10 2.44
N ILE A 94 -14.92 -2.02 2.29
CA ILE A 94 -14.05 -1.34 3.28
C ILE A 94 -14.30 0.17 3.33
N LEU A 95 -14.75 0.80 2.27
CA LEU A 95 -15.16 2.21 2.31
C LEU A 95 -16.21 2.50 3.41
N GLN A 96 -16.95 1.49 3.85
CA GLN A 96 -17.97 1.57 4.91
C GLN A 96 -17.46 1.00 6.25
N ASP A 97 -16.27 0.40 6.32
CA ASP A 97 -15.67 -0.11 7.55
C ASP A 97 -14.89 1.00 8.25
N ALA A 98 -15.58 1.70 9.16
CA ALA A 98 -15.00 2.81 9.91
C ALA A 98 -13.72 2.43 10.67
N GLU A 99 -13.64 1.20 11.20
CA GLU A 99 -12.47 0.72 11.95
C GLU A 99 -11.23 0.65 11.06
N THR A 100 -11.36 0.06 9.86
CA THR A 100 -10.24 -0.02 8.90
C THR A 100 -9.84 1.37 8.39
N ILE A 101 -10.80 2.25 8.07
CA ILE A 101 -10.52 3.62 7.63
C ILE A 101 -9.80 4.43 8.72
N ASP A 102 -10.24 4.32 9.97
CA ASP A 102 -9.60 5.00 11.09
C ASP A 102 -8.20 4.44 11.39
N TRP A 103 -8.01 3.12 11.23
CA TRP A 103 -6.69 2.52 11.35
C TRP A 103 -5.73 3.05 10.27
N ILE A 104 -6.16 3.11 9.00
CA ILE A 104 -5.37 3.68 7.89
C ILE A 104 -4.98 5.13 8.22
N ARG A 105 -5.94 5.97 8.65
CA ARG A 105 -5.70 7.38 9.00
C ARG A 105 -4.66 7.52 10.11
N ARG A 106 -4.81 6.78 11.20
CA ARG A 106 -3.88 6.83 12.34
C ARG A 106 -2.50 6.32 11.98
N THR A 107 -2.41 5.23 11.23
CA THR A 107 -1.14 4.65 10.79
C THR A 107 -0.42 5.60 9.84
N ALA A 108 -1.12 6.18 8.86
CA ALA A 108 -0.54 7.15 7.94
C ALA A 108 -0.02 8.42 8.63
N ALA A 109 -0.69 8.87 9.70
CA ALA A 109 -0.26 10.03 10.49
C ALA A 109 1.08 9.78 11.23
N LEU A 110 1.44 8.54 11.50
CA LEU A 110 2.66 8.13 12.20
C LEU A 110 3.76 7.61 11.25
N ALA A 111 3.37 7.20 10.05
CA ALA A 111 4.26 6.69 9.04
C ALA A 111 5.09 7.81 8.38
N ARG A 112 6.31 7.49 7.95
CA ARG A 112 7.16 8.42 7.17
C ARG A 112 6.60 8.62 5.76
N ARG A 113 5.99 7.56 5.19
CA ARG A 113 5.42 7.53 3.84
C ARG A 113 4.13 6.71 3.82
N THR A 114 3.22 7.09 2.94
CA THR A 114 1.99 6.34 2.65
C THR A 114 1.85 6.18 1.15
N ALA A 115 1.53 4.96 0.72
CA ALA A 115 1.40 4.61 -0.68
C ALA A 115 0.13 3.79 -0.91
N SER A 116 -0.42 3.87 -2.12
CA SER A 116 -1.50 3.01 -2.56
C SER A 116 -1.30 2.51 -3.98
N VAL A 117 -1.85 1.33 -4.25
CA VAL A 117 -1.89 0.73 -5.59
C VAL A 117 -3.35 0.58 -6.00
N CYS A 118 -3.66 0.89 -7.27
CA CYS A 118 -4.98 0.65 -7.86
C CYS A 118 -6.10 1.35 -7.07
N THR A 119 -7.18 0.65 -6.76
CA THR A 119 -8.30 1.15 -5.95
C THR A 119 -7.99 1.36 -4.47
N GLY A 120 -6.77 1.05 -4.01
CA GLY A 120 -6.31 1.41 -2.67
C GLY A 120 -6.34 2.93 -2.41
N ALA A 121 -6.18 3.74 -3.46
CA ALA A 121 -6.32 5.19 -3.37
C ALA A 121 -7.71 5.65 -2.87
N LEU A 122 -8.75 4.85 -3.12
CA LEU A 122 -10.10 5.15 -2.61
C LEU A 122 -10.16 5.08 -1.08
N LEU A 123 -9.42 4.14 -0.47
CA LEU A 123 -9.33 4.01 0.99
C LEU A 123 -8.55 5.19 1.59
N LEU A 124 -7.48 5.62 0.91
CA LEU A 124 -6.73 6.81 1.31
C LEU A 124 -7.59 8.08 1.20
N ALA A 125 -8.38 8.20 0.11
CA ALA A 125 -9.33 9.31 -0.06
C ALA A 125 -10.38 9.32 1.06
N ARG A 126 -10.98 8.16 1.36
CA ARG A 126 -11.96 8.02 2.44
C ARG A 126 -11.36 8.35 3.81
N ALA A 127 -10.08 8.08 4.01
CA ALA A 127 -9.35 8.47 5.21
C ALA A 127 -8.98 9.98 5.26
N GLY A 128 -9.27 10.77 4.20
CA GLY A 128 -8.96 12.19 4.11
C GLY A 128 -7.49 12.49 3.77
N LEU A 129 -6.74 11.50 3.30
CA LEU A 129 -5.30 11.62 3.05
C LEU A 129 -4.98 12.20 1.66
N LEU A 130 -5.98 12.31 0.77
CA LEU A 130 -5.81 12.82 -0.60
C LEU A 130 -6.48 14.19 -0.83
N ASP A 131 -7.02 14.82 0.21
CA ASP A 131 -7.65 16.13 0.09
C ASP A 131 -6.63 17.18 -0.36
N GLY A 132 -6.99 17.95 -1.41
CA GLY A 132 -6.16 18.99 -2.00
C GLY A 132 -4.90 18.49 -2.73
N ARG A 133 -4.76 17.17 -2.95
CA ARG A 133 -3.58 16.56 -3.57
C ARG A 133 -3.81 16.16 -5.02
N ARG A 134 -2.72 16.01 -5.76
CA ARG A 134 -2.72 15.27 -7.02
C ARG A 134 -2.60 13.77 -6.73
N ALA A 135 -3.44 12.96 -7.35
CA ALA A 135 -3.46 11.51 -7.14
C ALA A 135 -3.93 10.77 -8.38
N THR A 136 -3.58 9.50 -8.48
CA THR A 136 -4.13 8.58 -9.48
C THR A 136 -4.70 7.32 -8.84
N THR A 137 -5.43 6.53 -9.60
CA THR A 137 -6.01 5.27 -9.19
C THR A 137 -6.27 4.40 -10.42
N HIS A 138 -6.83 3.22 -10.26
CA HIS A 138 -7.28 2.41 -11.38
C HIS A 138 -8.26 3.21 -12.27
N TRP A 139 -8.10 3.12 -13.59
CA TRP A 139 -8.87 3.91 -14.56
C TRP A 139 -10.39 3.84 -14.34
N GLY A 140 -10.92 2.66 -13.95
CA GLY A 140 -12.34 2.46 -13.65
C GLY A 140 -12.81 3.11 -12.35
N ALA A 141 -11.93 3.79 -11.60
CA ALA A 141 -12.24 4.40 -10.29
C ALA A 141 -11.98 5.92 -10.24
N PHE A 142 -11.59 6.56 -11.34
CA PHE A 142 -11.30 8.00 -11.37
C PHE A 142 -12.46 8.86 -10.86
N GLY A 143 -13.70 8.56 -11.32
CA GLY A 143 -14.88 9.30 -10.90
C GLY A 143 -15.18 9.12 -9.40
N LEU A 144 -15.00 7.91 -8.88
CA LEU A 144 -15.21 7.63 -7.47
C LEU A 144 -14.12 8.30 -6.61
N LEU A 145 -12.86 8.28 -7.05
CA LEU A 145 -11.78 9.00 -6.37
C LEU A 145 -12.10 10.50 -6.25
N ALA A 146 -12.51 11.12 -7.36
CA ALA A 146 -12.88 12.53 -7.40
C ALA A 146 -14.07 12.87 -6.47
N SER A 147 -14.97 11.91 -6.22
CA SER A 147 -16.12 12.11 -5.32
C SER A 147 -15.80 11.90 -3.84
N LEU A 148 -14.72 11.18 -3.52
CA LEU A 148 -14.36 10.81 -2.14
C LEU A 148 -13.41 11.82 -1.48
N ALA A 149 -12.49 12.41 -2.25
CA ALA A 149 -11.49 13.34 -1.71
C ALA A 149 -11.84 14.78 -2.11
N LYS A 150 -11.79 15.67 -1.13
CA LYS A 150 -12.06 17.08 -1.35
C LYS A 150 -10.93 17.73 -2.16
N ASP A 151 -11.28 18.46 -3.22
CA ASP A 151 -10.34 19.22 -4.06
C ASP A 151 -9.17 18.39 -4.61
N VAL A 152 -9.37 17.08 -4.80
CA VAL A 152 -8.35 16.20 -5.39
C VAL A 152 -8.21 16.46 -6.89
N THR A 153 -6.96 16.55 -7.37
CA THR A 153 -6.65 16.57 -8.79
C THR A 153 -6.34 15.16 -9.27
N VAL A 154 -7.29 14.53 -9.98
CA VAL A 154 -7.12 13.16 -10.49
C VAL A 154 -6.30 13.19 -11.77
N ASP A 155 -5.07 12.67 -11.72
CA ASP A 155 -4.21 12.48 -12.88
C ASP A 155 -4.56 11.16 -13.56
N ARG A 156 -5.11 11.23 -14.77
CA ARG A 156 -5.60 10.07 -15.53
C ARG A 156 -4.55 9.43 -16.44
N GLU A 157 -3.44 10.13 -16.67
CA GLU A 157 -2.36 9.70 -17.57
C GLU A 157 -1.16 9.13 -16.79
N ALA A 158 -1.00 9.52 -15.53
CA ALA A 158 0.13 9.10 -14.72
C ALA A 158 0.06 7.61 -14.35
N ARG A 159 1.18 6.92 -14.47
CA ARG A 159 1.34 5.55 -13.94
C ARG A 159 1.36 5.56 -12.41
N PHE A 160 2.01 6.55 -11.83
CA PHE A 160 1.97 6.88 -10.40
C PHE A 160 2.16 8.38 -10.18
N VAL A 161 1.74 8.86 -9.03
CA VAL A 161 1.86 10.23 -8.56
C VAL A 161 2.48 10.18 -7.16
N ASP A 162 3.49 11.01 -6.92
CA ASP A 162 4.03 11.30 -5.59
C ASP A 162 3.77 12.78 -5.28
N ASP A 163 2.79 13.04 -4.42
CA ASP A 163 2.42 14.37 -3.94
C ASP A 163 2.29 14.35 -2.41
N GLY A 164 3.36 13.87 -1.75
CA GLY A 164 3.40 13.65 -0.30
C GLY A 164 2.68 12.37 0.14
N VAL A 165 1.66 11.93 -0.59
CA VAL A 165 1.08 10.59 -0.55
C VAL A 165 1.22 10.00 -1.95
N MET A 166 1.79 8.81 -2.02
CA MET A 166 2.04 8.13 -3.30
C MET A 166 0.83 7.32 -3.73
N THR A 167 0.45 7.42 -5.00
CA THR A 167 -0.66 6.65 -5.56
C THR A 167 -0.29 6.10 -6.93
N SER A 168 -0.68 4.87 -7.27
CA SER A 168 -0.45 4.30 -8.60
C SER A 168 -1.72 3.78 -9.26
N ALA A 169 -1.70 3.74 -10.60
CA ALA A 169 -2.84 3.35 -11.43
C ALA A 169 -3.26 1.87 -11.27
N GLY A 170 -2.36 1.03 -10.76
CA GLY A 170 -2.67 -0.37 -10.47
C GLY A 170 -2.03 -1.37 -11.42
N VAL A 171 -2.22 -2.64 -11.14
CA VAL A 171 -1.61 -3.77 -11.83
C VAL A 171 -0.09 -3.60 -11.91
N ALA A 172 0.50 -3.49 -13.10
CA ALA A 172 1.94 -3.31 -13.29
C ALA A 172 2.47 -1.98 -12.72
N SER A 173 1.64 -0.92 -12.65
CA SER A 173 2.07 0.38 -12.10
C SER A 173 2.42 0.33 -10.61
N GLY A 174 1.95 -0.69 -9.88
CA GLY A 174 2.38 -0.95 -8.50
C GLY A 174 3.86 -1.33 -8.40
N LEU A 175 4.40 -2.00 -9.42
CA LEU A 175 5.83 -2.30 -9.52
C LEU A 175 6.64 -1.04 -9.78
N ASP A 176 6.17 -0.16 -10.68
CA ASP A 176 6.82 1.13 -10.95
C ASP A 176 6.88 1.98 -9.69
N LEU A 177 5.78 2.03 -8.93
CA LEU A 177 5.73 2.75 -7.65
C LEU A 177 6.71 2.14 -6.64
N ALA A 178 6.76 0.82 -6.51
CA ALA A 178 7.69 0.16 -5.60
C ALA A 178 9.16 0.42 -5.95
N LEU A 179 9.48 0.44 -7.26
CA LEU A 179 10.83 0.81 -7.74
C LEU A 179 11.17 2.29 -7.50
N HIS A 180 10.18 3.18 -7.51
CA HIS A 180 10.37 4.60 -7.16
C HIS A 180 10.64 4.79 -5.66
N ILE A 181 10.11 3.91 -4.81
CA ILE A 181 10.31 3.94 -3.35
C ILE A 181 11.73 3.50 -2.95
N VAL A 182 12.34 2.58 -3.72
CA VAL A 182 13.72 2.09 -3.50
C VAL A 182 14.76 3.12 -3.88
#